data_13831b924adbb0f3af5e4ad124460455
#
_entry.id   13831b924adbb0f3af5e4ad124460455
#
_cell.length_a   1.000
_cell.length_b   1.000
_cell.length_c   1.000
_cell.angle_alpha   90.00
_cell.angle_beta   90.00
_cell.angle_gamma   90.00
#
_symmetry.space_group_name_H-M   'P 1'
#
loop_
_entity.id
_entity.type
_entity.pdbx_description
1 polymer ?
#
loop_
_entity_poly.entity_id
_entity_poly.type
_entity_poly.pdbx_seq_one_letter_code
_entity_poly.pdbx_strand_id
1 'polypeptide(L)'
;MEFKKHALCALEIAFMQKFHCFCLALNEKNEALIAIDKAHKDSADSHVRAFSLEKRFAKVAYKNLSDFEVHFTHALKMARFFELCENLAKKLTLLQSHATQNATKDSQEVCALLDFILQTCIEEKSSDIHFEQNASNALIRARCDGILHKVFSLESILFNALSARLKLECALDMTQKRKALDGRFSKNFSGKEYDFRLSSIPTLQGESLVLRILEQNLQITSLESLGFCENALQLITPSLSKNSGVILLVGPTGCGKSTTLHAMLESLKSESKKIITIEDPIEYQLDFSTQVLLNRDYNFGFKDALRACLRQDPDVMMIGEIRDEQTLELALQAALTGHLVLATLHANDTRGAMKRILGLGGKMEVLDSALSLIIAQRLVRKLCAHCKEEVSSAFYESSALYAEFVARLGIKKMHRQKGCAYCKNLGFAGRTILYEILPHAPSYEMKECAGTIFDKERSMKRLLQEGVSSVEELYRIWG
;
A
#
# COMPACT_ATOMS: atom_id res chain seq x y z
N MET A 1 -22.79 -5.24 -4.42
CA MET A 1 -24.16 -4.72 -4.28
C MET A 1 -24.24 -3.46 -5.09
N GLU A 2 -24.99 -3.44 -6.17
CA GLU A 2 -25.29 -2.20 -6.90
C GLU A 2 -26.35 -1.43 -6.13
N PHE A 3 -25.93 -0.32 -5.50
CA PHE A 3 -26.90 0.66 -5.02
C PHE A 3 -27.50 1.38 -6.22
N LYS A 4 -28.74 1.07 -6.57
CA LYS A 4 -29.51 1.88 -7.50
C LYS A 4 -29.73 3.26 -6.89
N LYS A 5 -29.48 4.30 -7.70
CA LYS A 5 -29.61 5.72 -7.47
C LYS A 5 -30.83 6.11 -6.59
N HIS A 6 -30.67 6.15 -5.28
CA HIS A 6 -31.47 7.02 -4.44
C HIS A 6 -30.49 7.70 -3.50
N ALA A 7 -30.21 8.97 -3.79
CA ALA A 7 -29.56 9.86 -2.83
C ALA A 7 -30.43 9.87 -1.57
N LEU A 8 -29.88 9.41 -0.44
CA LEU A 8 -30.52 9.56 0.86
C LEU A 8 -30.64 11.06 1.09
N CYS A 9 -31.86 11.57 1.29
CA CYS A 9 -32.05 12.98 1.61
C CYS A 9 -31.51 13.27 3.02
N ALA A 10 -31.21 14.53 3.32
CA ALA A 10 -30.68 14.95 4.63
C ALA A 10 -31.56 14.46 5.80
N LEU A 11 -32.87 14.35 5.59
CA LEU A 11 -33.83 13.86 6.58
C LEU A 11 -33.67 12.37 6.86
N GLU A 12 -33.38 11.54 5.82
CA GLU A 12 -33.12 10.11 5.93
C GLU A 12 -31.82 9.84 6.66
N ILE A 13 -30.79 10.65 6.39
CA ILE A 13 -29.50 10.59 7.11
C ILE A 13 -29.67 10.95 8.58
N ALA A 14 -30.36 12.04 8.88
CA ALA A 14 -30.65 12.47 10.26
C ALA A 14 -31.47 11.42 11.03
N PHE A 15 -32.45 10.77 10.36
CA PHE A 15 -33.24 9.70 10.93
C PHE A 15 -32.36 8.47 11.22
N MET A 16 -31.50 8.07 10.29
CA MET A 16 -30.61 6.93 10.46
C MET A 16 -29.60 7.16 11.61
N GLN A 17 -29.07 8.37 11.74
CA GLN A 17 -28.19 8.75 12.85
C GLN A 17 -28.90 8.70 14.19
N LYS A 18 -30.11 9.25 14.26
CA LYS A 18 -30.87 9.33 15.50
C LYS A 18 -31.32 7.98 16.06
N PHE A 19 -31.61 7.02 15.17
CA PHE A 19 -32.14 5.72 15.54
C PHE A 19 -31.19 4.56 15.32
N HIS A 20 -29.92 4.84 15.04
CA HIS A 20 -28.90 3.83 14.80
C HIS A 20 -29.38 2.72 13.83
N CYS A 21 -29.95 3.15 12.71
CA CYS A 21 -30.43 2.26 11.66
C CYS A 21 -29.87 2.68 10.30
N PHE A 22 -29.83 1.76 9.34
CA PHE A 22 -29.43 2.07 7.97
C PHE A 22 -30.04 1.10 6.95
N CYS A 23 -30.17 1.58 5.72
CA CYS A 23 -30.67 0.79 4.61
C CYS A 23 -29.57 -0.15 4.07
N LEU A 24 -29.79 -1.45 4.12
CA LEU A 24 -28.87 -2.47 3.64
C LEU A 24 -28.98 -2.72 2.13
N ALA A 25 -30.21 -2.69 1.60
CA ALA A 25 -30.50 -2.96 0.21
C ALA A 25 -31.91 -2.46 -0.17
N LEU A 26 -32.08 -2.17 -1.47
CA LEU A 26 -33.40 -1.99 -2.08
C LEU A 26 -33.66 -3.20 -3.00
N ASN A 27 -34.85 -3.78 -2.92
CA ASN A 27 -35.25 -4.81 -3.87
C ASN A 27 -35.83 -4.20 -5.16
N GLU A 28 -36.20 -5.04 -6.12
CA GLU A 28 -36.76 -4.61 -7.41
C GLU A 28 -38.07 -3.79 -7.28
N LYS A 29 -38.76 -3.91 -6.14
CA LYS A 29 -39.99 -3.17 -5.82
C LYS A 29 -39.72 -1.87 -5.04
N ASN A 30 -38.44 -1.44 -4.91
CA ASN A 30 -38.00 -0.32 -4.10
C ASN A 30 -38.32 -0.45 -2.59
N GLU A 31 -38.46 -1.68 -2.09
CA GLU A 31 -38.60 -1.93 -0.67
C GLU A 31 -37.23 -2.01 0.00
N ALA A 32 -37.04 -1.27 1.09
CA ALA A 32 -35.77 -1.17 1.78
C ALA A 32 -35.61 -2.24 2.87
N LEU A 33 -34.44 -2.88 2.90
CA LEU A 33 -33.99 -3.68 4.03
C LEU A 33 -33.25 -2.76 5.00
N ILE A 34 -33.76 -2.60 6.22
CA ILE A 34 -33.16 -1.74 7.25
C ILE A 34 -32.52 -2.62 8.32
N ALA A 35 -31.29 -2.31 8.69
CA ALA A 35 -30.66 -2.83 9.90
C ALA A 35 -30.78 -1.83 11.04
N ILE A 36 -31.09 -2.32 12.23
CA ILE A 36 -31.19 -1.54 13.46
C ILE A 36 -30.29 -2.19 14.50
N ASP A 37 -29.59 -1.37 15.28
CA ASP A 37 -28.84 -1.86 16.42
C ASP A 37 -29.77 -2.47 17.47
N LYS A 38 -29.43 -3.66 17.97
CA LYS A 38 -30.22 -4.39 18.97
C LYS A 38 -30.42 -3.57 20.25
N ALA A 39 -29.49 -2.73 20.64
CA ALA A 39 -29.60 -1.89 21.81
C ALA A 39 -30.70 -0.81 21.68
N HIS A 40 -31.08 -0.45 20.45
CA HIS A 40 -32.07 0.59 20.16
C HIS A 40 -33.38 0.05 19.58
N LYS A 41 -33.60 -1.26 19.68
CA LYS A 41 -34.75 -1.93 19.09
C LYS A 41 -36.09 -1.30 19.43
N ASP A 42 -36.34 -1.11 20.72
CA ASP A 42 -37.68 -0.67 21.20
C ASP A 42 -37.98 0.77 20.86
N SER A 43 -36.98 1.65 20.83
CA SER A 43 -37.11 3.05 20.44
C SER A 43 -37.20 3.23 18.93
N ALA A 44 -36.55 2.37 18.16
CA ALA A 44 -36.51 2.46 16.71
C ALA A 44 -37.74 1.85 16.05
N ASP A 45 -38.32 0.76 16.60
CA ASP A 45 -39.44 0.02 16.00
C ASP A 45 -40.69 0.89 15.77
N SER A 46 -41.05 1.77 16.71
CA SER A 46 -42.20 2.67 16.56
C SER A 46 -42.00 3.70 15.45
N HIS A 47 -40.80 4.24 15.34
CA HIS A 47 -40.45 5.26 14.33
C HIS A 47 -40.18 4.65 12.96
N VAL A 48 -39.61 3.47 12.91
CA VAL A 48 -39.42 2.72 11.65
C VAL A 48 -40.76 2.28 11.08
N ARG A 49 -41.71 1.88 11.91
CA ARG A 49 -43.08 1.58 11.46
C ARG A 49 -43.80 2.82 10.90
N ALA A 50 -43.65 3.97 11.54
CA ALA A 50 -44.23 5.22 11.03
C ALA A 50 -43.58 5.62 9.68
N PHE A 51 -42.25 5.50 9.56
CA PHE A 51 -41.50 5.81 8.35
C PHE A 51 -41.72 4.78 7.23
N SER A 52 -41.98 3.51 7.58
CA SER A 52 -42.26 2.43 6.62
C SER A 52 -43.61 2.58 5.92
N LEU A 53 -44.58 3.20 6.57
CA LEU A 53 -45.89 3.51 5.98
C LEU A 53 -45.78 4.55 4.84
N GLU A 54 -44.80 5.46 4.95
CA GLU A 54 -44.54 6.46 3.89
C GLU A 54 -43.62 5.97 2.77
N LYS A 55 -42.65 5.08 3.06
CA LYS A 55 -41.58 4.71 2.13
C LYS A 55 -41.41 3.21 1.80
N ARG A 56 -42.32 2.33 2.20
CA ARG A 56 -42.39 0.90 1.89
C ARG A 56 -41.12 0.11 2.23
N PHE A 57 -40.85 -0.14 3.52
CA PHE A 57 -39.78 -1.03 3.94
C PHE A 57 -40.22 -2.50 3.95
N ALA A 58 -39.45 -3.38 3.29
CA ALA A 58 -39.79 -4.81 3.16
C ALA A 58 -39.37 -5.64 4.36
N LYS A 59 -38.25 -5.31 5.03
CA LYS A 59 -37.68 -6.13 6.08
C LYS A 59 -36.75 -5.36 7.00
N VAL A 60 -36.86 -5.59 8.30
CA VAL A 60 -35.96 -5.05 9.33
C VAL A 60 -35.10 -6.18 9.87
N ALA A 61 -33.77 -6.00 9.90
CA ALA A 61 -32.81 -6.93 10.45
C ALA A 61 -32.02 -6.29 11.57
N TYR A 62 -31.86 -6.98 12.69
CA TYR A 62 -31.12 -6.50 13.85
C TYR A 62 -29.71 -7.10 13.85
N LYS A 63 -28.68 -6.26 13.94
CA LYS A 63 -27.25 -6.66 13.96
C LYS A 63 -26.54 -6.13 15.19
N ASN A 64 -25.34 -6.64 15.45
CA ASN A 64 -24.49 -6.16 16.54
C ASN A 64 -23.92 -4.76 16.26
N LEU A 65 -23.67 -3.98 17.29
CA LEU A 65 -23.23 -2.57 17.22
C LEU A 65 -21.98 -2.35 16.38
N SER A 66 -20.97 -3.24 16.51
CA SER A 66 -19.71 -3.15 15.76
C SER A 66 -19.91 -3.26 14.24
N ASP A 67 -20.76 -4.17 13.80
CA ASP A 67 -21.09 -4.31 12.38
C ASP A 67 -21.91 -3.09 11.90
N PHE A 68 -22.74 -2.55 12.77
CA PHE A 68 -23.58 -1.38 12.50
C PHE A 68 -22.73 -0.14 12.21
N GLU A 69 -21.76 0.22 13.07
CA GLU A 69 -20.92 1.39 12.88
C GLU A 69 -20.16 1.40 11.55
N VAL A 70 -19.58 0.25 11.18
CA VAL A 70 -18.83 0.14 9.92
C VAL A 70 -19.73 0.32 8.70
N HIS A 71 -20.89 -0.31 8.70
CA HIS A 71 -21.85 -0.18 7.58
C HIS A 71 -22.48 1.21 7.53
N PHE A 72 -22.79 1.80 8.67
CA PHE A 72 -23.33 3.15 8.77
C PHE A 72 -22.33 4.19 8.25
N THR A 73 -21.06 4.09 8.66
CA THR A 73 -19.99 4.96 8.17
C THR A 73 -19.83 4.85 6.66
N HIS A 74 -19.90 3.63 6.11
CA HIS A 74 -19.83 3.43 4.66
C HIS A 74 -21.04 4.05 3.95
N ALA A 75 -22.24 3.88 4.46
CA ALA A 75 -23.46 4.47 3.89
C ALA A 75 -23.42 6.00 3.90
N LEU A 76 -22.94 6.60 4.99
CA LEU A 76 -22.75 8.07 5.08
C LEU A 76 -21.72 8.58 4.06
N LYS A 77 -20.59 7.88 3.89
CA LYS A 77 -19.60 8.23 2.88
C LYS A 77 -20.18 8.18 1.48
N MET A 78 -20.96 7.15 1.15
CA MET A 78 -21.62 7.03 -0.15
C MET A 78 -22.65 8.12 -0.37
N ALA A 79 -23.48 8.44 0.63
CA ALA A 79 -24.44 9.54 0.54
C ALA A 79 -23.76 10.89 0.30
N ARG A 80 -22.68 11.17 1.01
CA ARG A 80 -21.88 12.39 0.81
C ARG A 80 -21.25 12.46 -0.57
N PHE A 81 -20.73 11.34 -1.05
CA PHE A 81 -20.18 11.24 -2.41
C PHE A 81 -21.23 11.58 -3.48
N PHE A 82 -22.43 11.01 -3.39
CA PHE A 82 -23.51 11.29 -4.35
C PHE A 82 -23.97 12.74 -4.28
N GLU A 83 -24.09 13.32 -3.10
CA GLU A 83 -24.40 14.75 -2.93
C GLU A 83 -23.37 15.64 -3.65
N LEU A 84 -22.09 15.38 -3.45
CA LEU A 84 -21.01 16.13 -4.10
C LEU A 84 -21.05 15.98 -5.62
N CYS A 85 -21.28 14.75 -6.12
CA CYS A 85 -21.42 14.50 -7.55
C CYS A 85 -22.62 15.24 -8.17
N GLU A 86 -23.77 15.22 -7.48
CA GLU A 86 -24.99 15.90 -7.96
C GLU A 86 -24.81 17.43 -7.98
N ASN A 87 -24.20 18.01 -6.94
CA ASN A 87 -23.90 19.43 -6.87
C ASN A 87 -22.97 19.86 -8.01
N LEU A 88 -21.91 19.09 -8.25
CA LEU A 88 -20.99 19.35 -9.36
C LEU A 88 -21.66 19.18 -10.73
N ALA A 89 -22.45 18.13 -10.93
CA ALA A 89 -23.17 17.89 -12.18
C ALA A 89 -24.13 19.02 -12.51
N LYS A 90 -24.92 19.49 -11.55
CA LYS A 90 -25.82 20.66 -11.69
C LYS A 90 -25.04 21.90 -12.13
N LYS A 91 -23.90 22.18 -11.49
CA LYS A 91 -23.07 23.34 -11.83
C LYS A 91 -22.46 23.21 -13.23
N LEU A 92 -21.96 22.03 -13.60
CA LEU A 92 -21.40 21.78 -14.95
C LEU A 92 -22.46 21.96 -16.05
N THR A 93 -23.69 21.51 -15.82
CA THR A 93 -24.82 21.70 -16.77
C THR A 93 -25.16 23.18 -16.94
N LEU A 94 -25.22 23.95 -15.85
CA LEU A 94 -25.46 25.39 -15.89
C LEU A 94 -24.36 26.15 -16.63
N LEU A 95 -23.08 25.75 -16.46
CA LEU A 95 -21.95 26.39 -17.11
C LEU A 95 -21.84 26.03 -18.61
N GLN A 96 -22.29 24.85 -19.02
CA GLN A 96 -22.39 24.50 -20.45
C GLN A 96 -23.40 25.37 -21.21
N SER A 97 -24.47 25.81 -20.53
CA SER A 97 -25.45 26.73 -21.09
C SER A 97 -24.93 28.17 -21.30
N HIS A 98 -23.85 28.56 -20.63
CA HIS A 98 -23.28 29.91 -20.64
C HIS A 98 -21.93 30.07 -21.34
N ALA A 99 -21.45 29.05 -22.07
CA ALA A 99 -20.22 29.06 -22.90
C ALA A 99 -18.91 29.46 -22.17
N THR A 100 -18.83 29.40 -20.84
CA THR A 100 -17.65 29.78 -20.08
C THR A 100 -16.88 28.55 -19.59
N GLN A 101 -16.02 28.01 -20.45
CA GLN A 101 -15.22 26.79 -20.16
C GLN A 101 -14.19 26.95 -19.04
N ASN A 102 -13.79 28.16 -18.67
CA ASN A 102 -12.74 28.39 -17.69
C ASN A 102 -13.24 28.38 -16.23
N ALA A 103 -14.51 28.63 -15.99
CA ALA A 103 -15.09 28.74 -14.64
C ALA A 103 -15.29 27.37 -13.92
N THR A 104 -15.17 26.25 -14.66
CA THR A 104 -15.42 24.90 -14.11
C THR A 104 -14.23 24.28 -13.37
N LYS A 105 -13.02 24.75 -13.68
CA LYS A 105 -11.77 24.10 -13.23
C LYS A 105 -11.40 24.42 -11.78
N ASP A 106 -11.75 25.64 -11.33
CA ASP A 106 -11.49 26.16 -10.00
C ASP A 106 -12.74 26.20 -9.13
N SER A 107 -13.77 25.45 -9.49
CA SER A 107 -15.00 25.46 -8.72
C SER A 107 -14.80 24.76 -7.38
N GLN A 108 -15.33 25.33 -6.32
CA GLN A 108 -15.30 24.79 -4.98
C GLN A 108 -15.83 23.35 -4.91
N GLU A 109 -16.81 23.03 -5.79
CA GLU A 109 -17.44 21.71 -5.85
C GLU A 109 -16.48 20.63 -6.40
N VAL A 110 -15.65 20.95 -7.40
CA VAL A 110 -14.64 20.03 -7.93
C VAL A 110 -13.59 19.74 -6.87
N CYS A 111 -13.13 20.79 -6.18
CA CYS A 111 -12.19 20.66 -5.06
C CYS A 111 -12.77 19.77 -3.95
N ALA A 112 -14.02 20.05 -3.54
CA ALA A 112 -14.68 19.28 -2.47
C ALA A 112 -14.86 17.79 -2.84
N LEU A 113 -15.21 17.49 -4.10
CA LEU A 113 -15.31 16.10 -4.57
C LEU A 113 -13.95 15.42 -4.61
N LEU A 114 -12.92 16.09 -5.12
CA LEU A 114 -11.56 15.57 -5.13
C LEU A 114 -11.06 15.29 -3.71
N ASP A 115 -11.21 16.25 -2.81
CA ASP A 115 -10.78 16.14 -1.41
C ASP A 115 -11.48 14.98 -0.71
N PHE A 116 -12.78 14.82 -0.94
CA PHE A 116 -13.54 13.70 -0.39
C PHE A 116 -13.01 12.34 -0.90
N ILE A 117 -12.67 12.23 -2.21
CA ILE A 117 -12.11 11.02 -2.79
C ILE A 117 -10.73 10.72 -2.18
N LEU A 118 -9.85 11.74 -2.12
CA LEU A 118 -8.51 11.60 -1.55
C LEU A 118 -8.57 11.19 -0.08
N GLN A 119 -9.36 11.89 0.72
CA GLN A 119 -9.53 11.58 2.14
C GLN A 119 -10.06 10.16 2.34
N THR A 120 -11.07 9.74 1.57
CA THR A 120 -11.61 8.38 1.64
C THR A 120 -10.52 7.33 1.38
N CYS A 121 -9.70 7.53 0.34
CA CYS A 121 -8.63 6.60 0.00
C CYS A 121 -7.49 6.61 1.04
N ILE A 122 -7.17 7.77 1.64
CA ILE A 122 -6.21 7.88 2.74
C ILE A 122 -6.70 7.10 3.97
N GLU A 123 -7.95 7.28 4.38
CA GLU A 123 -8.56 6.56 5.51
C GLU A 123 -8.59 5.04 5.27
N GLU A 124 -8.69 4.62 4.01
CA GLU A 124 -8.59 3.23 3.58
C GLU A 124 -7.15 2.71 3.50
N LYS A 125 -6.16 3.54 3.82
CA LYS A 125 -4.72 3.21 3.71
C LYS A 125 -4.31 2.75 2.31
N SER A 126 -4.87 3.41 1.31
CA SER A 126 -4.57 3.12 -0.10
C SER A 126 -3.17 3.61 -0.45
N SER A 127 -2.43 2.81 -1.22
CA SER A 127 -1.13 3.22 -1.78
C SER A 127 -1.26 4.00 -3.07
N ASP A 128 -2.26 3.66 -3.89
CA ASP A 128 -2.48 4.27 -5.20
C ASP A 128 -3.99 4.43 -5.46
N ILE A 129 -4.38 5.52 -6.13
CA ILE A 129 -5.73 5.76 -6.62
C ILE A 129 -5.68 5.78 -8.15
N HIS A 130 -6.51 4.98 -8.77
CA HIS A 130 -6.64 4.90 -10.22
C HIS A 130 -7.94 5.56 -10.65
N PHE A 131 -7.82 6.56 -11.51
CA PHE A 131 -8.94 7.23 -12.17
C PHE A 131 -8.95 6.76 -13.63
N GLU A 132 -9.95 5.98 -14.03
CA GLU A 132 -9.97 5.31 -15.33
C GLU A 132 -11.27 5.58 -16.05
N GLN A 133 -11.18 6.17 -17.24
CA GLN A 133 -12.33 6.45 -18.08
C GLN A 133 -12.65 5.25 -18.97
N ASN A 134 -13.92 4.87 -18.99
CA ASN A 134 -14.50 3.87 -19.90
C ASN A 134 -15.48 4.55 -20.88
N ALA A 135 -16.04 3.78 -21.81
CA ALA A 135 -16.96 4.32 -22.82
C ALA A 135 -18.21 5.01 -22.25
N SER A 136 -18.75 4.53 -21.14
CA SER A 136 -20.01 5.00 -20.54
C SER A 136 -19.84 5.75 -19.22
N ASN A 137 -18.76 5.46 -18.48
CA ASN A 137 -18.53 6.02 -17.15
C ASN A 137 -17.03 6.05 -16.83
N ALA A 138 -16.68 6.57 -15.67
CA ALA A 138 -15.34 6.48 -15.12
C ALA A 138 -15.36 5.71 -13.81
N LEU A 139 -14.30 4.95 -13.57
CA LEU A 139 -14.07 4.18 -12.34
C LEU A 139 -12.96 4.82 -11.52
N ILE A 140 -13.18 4.93 -10.22
CA ILE A 140 -12.15 5.22 -9.25
C ILE A 140 -11.89 3.93 -8.49
N ARG A 141 -10.65 3.44 -8.60
CA ARG A 141 -10.19 2.25 -7.90
C ARG A 141 -9.05 2.62 -6.97
N ALA A 142 -9.00 2.00 -5.81
CA ALA A 142 -7.93 2.18 -4.83
C ALA A 142 -7.15 0.88 -4.66
N ARG A 143 -5.85 1.00 -4.48
CA ARG A 143 -4.99 -0.14 -4.16
C ARG A 143 -4.75 -0.18 -2.66
N CYS A 144 -5.43 -1.10 -1.97
CA CYS A 144 -5.24 -1.35 -0.56
C CYS A 144 -4.57 -2.71 -0.36
N ASP A 145 -3.54 -2.75 0.46
CA ASP A 145 -2.76 -3.97 0.73
C ASP A 145 -2.32 -4.72 -0.55
N GLY A 146 -1.99 -3.96 -1.61
CA GLY A 146 -1.55 -4.49 -2.90
C GLY A 146 -2.67 -4.93 -3.85
N ILE A 147 -3.93 -4.96 -3.40
CA ILE A 147 -5.09 -5.35 -4.20
C ILE A 147 -5.88 -4.14 -4.65
N LEU A 148 -6.23 -4.10 -5.93
CA LEU A 148 -7.02 -3.04 -6.52
C LEU A 148 -8.51 -3.35 -6.37
N HIS A 149 -9.28 -2.44 -5.81
CA HIS A 149 -10.73 -2.56 -5.66
C HIS A 149 -11.44 -1.29 -6.09
N LYS A 150 -12.70 -1.41 -6.50
CA LYS A 150 -13.54 -0.28 -6.90
C LYS A 150 -13.98 0.47 -5.64
N VAL A 151 -13.76 1.80 -5.64
CA VAL A 151 -14.25 2.70 -4.59
C VAL A 151 -15.48 3.45 -5.07
N PHE A 152 -15.37 4.13 -6.21
CA PHE A 152 -16.43 4.97 -6.77
C PHE A 152 -16.63 4.72 -8.28
N SER A 153 -17.80 5.13 -8.78
CA SER A 153 -18.10 5.23 -10.20
C SER A 153 -18.68 6.60 -10.48
N LEU A 154 -18.24 7.25 -11.55
CA LEU A 154 -18.58 8.61 -11.93
C LEU A 154 -19.12 8.67 -13.34
N GLU A 155 -19.88 9.70 -13.65
CA GLU A 155 -20.16 10.09 -15.04
C GLU A 155 -18.89 10.69 -15.68
N SER A 156 -18.71 10.47 -16.99
CA SER A 156 -17.52 10.94 -17.73
C SER A 156 -17.31 12.45 -17.62
N ILE A 157 -18.38 13.24 -17.49
CA ILE A 157 -18.29 14.69 -17.34
C ILE A 157 -17.60 15.08 -16.01
N LEU A 158 -17.91 14.38 -14.91
CA LEU A 158 -17.29 14.60 -13.61
C LEU A 158 -15.82 14.16 -13.61
N PHE A 159 -15.52 13.07 -14.29
CA PHE A 159 -14.13 12.61 -14.47
C PHE A 159 -13.29 13.67 -15.16
N ASN A 160 -13.78 14.28 -16.26
CA ASN A 160 -13.03 15.31 -16.99
C ASN A 160 -12.72 16.53 -16.08
N ALA A 161 -13.65 16.92 -15.22
CA ALA A 161 -13.42 18.00 -14.26
C ALA A 161 -12.38 17.62 -13.21
N LEU A 162 -12.43 16.40 -12.67
CA LEU A 162 -11.43 15.88 -11.72
C LEU A 162 -10.04 15.72 -12.34
N SER A 163 -9.96 15.21 -13.60
CA SER A 163 -8.70 15.10 -14.33
C SER A 163 -8.06 16.48 -14.53
N ALA A 164 -8.83 17.47 -14.95
CA ALA A 164 -8.34 18.83 -15.10
C ALA A 164 -7.86 19.43 -13.78
N ARG A 165 -8.60 19.18 -12.68
CA ARG A 165 -8.21 19.65 -11.33
C ARG A 165 -6.94 18.99 -10.85
N LEU A 166 -6.78 17.67 -10.99
CA LEU A 166 -5.56 16.93 -10.60
C LEU A 166 -4.32 17.44 -11.35
N LYS A 167 -4.46 17.73 -12.65
CA LYS A 167 -3.37 18.34 -13.43
C LYS A 167 -3.02 19.75 -12.94
N LEU A 168 -4.02 20.53 -12.56
CA LEU A 168 -3.83 21.87 -12.01
C LEU A 168 -3.09 21.82 -10.66
N GLU A 169 -3.47 20.90 -9.76
CA GLU A 169 -2.77 20.69 -8.48
C GLU A 169 -1.27 20.38 -8.70
N CYS A 170 -0.95 19.69 -9.78
CA CYS A 170 0.41 19.35 -10.17
C CYS A 170 1.12 20.43 -11.01
N ALA A 171 0.51 21.61 -11.23
CA ALA A 171 1.00 22.65 -12.17
C ALA A 171 1.26 22.13 -13.59
N LEU A 172 0.49 21.13 -14.03
CA LEU A 172 0.59 20.56 -15.38
C LEU A 172 -0.36 21.27 -16.35
N ASP A 173 0.02 21.26 -17.64
CA ASP A 173 -0.82 21.79 -18.70
C ASP A 173 -2.03 20.89 -18.95
N MET A 174 -3.21 21.38 -18.61
CA MET A 174 -4.49 20.69 -18.74
C MET A 174 -4.91 20.43 -20.19
N THR A 175 -4.36 21.18 -21.15
CA THR A 175 -4.66 21.04 -22.57
C THR A 175 -3.92 19.86 -23.21
N GLN A 176 -2.86 19.40 -22.59
CA GLN A 176 -2.04 18.28 -23.03
C GLN A 176 -2.73 16.94 -22.73
N LYS A 177 -3.61 16.50 -23.62
CA LYS A 177 -4.32 15.21 -23.50
C LYS A 177 -3.69 14.06 -24.30
N ARG A 178 -2.65 14.33 -25.09
CA ARG A 178 -2.04 13.37 -26.02
C ARG A 178 -0.64 12.91 -25.60
N LYS A 179 -0.15 13.37 -24.45
CA LYS A 179 1.18 13.02 -23.91
C LYS A 179 1.04 12.43 -22.53
N ALA A 180 1.95 11.54 -22.16
CA ALA A 180 2.13 11.16 -20.79
C ALA A 180 2.63 12.36 -20.00
N LEU A 181 2.05 12.57 -18.81
CA LEU A 181 2.37 13.67 -17.90
C LEU A 181 2.60 13.11 -16.52
N ASP A 182 3.65 13.58 -15.88
CA ASP A 182 3.96 13.26 -14.49
C ASP A 182 4.03 14.55 -13.68
N GLY A 183 3.48 14.53 -12.47
CA GLY A 183 3.46 15.69 -11.60
C GLY A 183 3.37 15.30 -10.14
N ARG A 184 3.47 16.30 -9.26
CA ARG A 184 3.39 16.10 -7.83
C ARG A 184 2.75 17.29 -7.15
N PHE A 185 2.06 17.04 -6.04
CA PHE A 185 1.57 18.09 -5.15
C PHE A 185 1.52 17.53 -3.72
N SER A 186 1.50 18.44 -2.74
CA SER A 186 1.34 18.08 -1.33
C SER A 186 0.05 18.67 -0.79
N LYS A 187 -0.61 17.95 0.10
CA LYS A 187 -1.85 18.42 0.73
C LYS A 187 -2.00 17.86 2.13
N ASN A 188 -2.55 18.68 3.04
CA ASN A 188 -2.84 18.27 4.43
C ASN A 188 -4.23 17.66 4.55
N PHE A 189 -4.32 16.50 5.20
CA PHE A 189 -5.57 15.86 5.59
C PHE A 189 -5.51 15.49 7.07
N SER A 190 -6.44 16.00 7.85
CA SER A 190 -6.57 15.71 9.29
C SER A 190 -5.27 15.98 10.08
N GLY A 191 -4.54 17.05 9.73
CA GLY A 191 -3.30 17.45 10.39
C GLY A 191 -2.04 16.68 9.96
N LYS A 192 -2.16 15.78 8.99
CA LYS A 192 -1.02 15.06 8.38
C LYS A 192 -0.78 15.54 6.95
N GLU A 193 0.48 15.68 6.58
CA GLU A 193 0.88 16.05 5.23
C GLU A 193 1.10 14.81 4.38
N TYR A 194 0.52 14.83 3.18
CA TYR A 194 0.63 13.78 2.18
C TYR A 194 1.20 14.34 0.89
N ASP A 195 2.17 13.63 0.32
CA ASP A 195 2.65 13.85 -1.03
C ASP A 195 1.90 12.97 -2.01
N PHE A 196 1.51 13.57 -3.11
CA PHE A 196 0.84 12.88 -4.20
C PHE A 196 1.69 12.95 -5.47
N ARG A 197 1.91 11.79 -6.08
CA ARG A 197 2.59 11.68 -7.38
C ARG A 197 1.59 11.23 -8.43
N LEU A 198 1.30 12.11 -9.36
CA LEU A 198 0.38 11.87 -10.47
C LEU A 198 1.15 11.37 -11.69
N SER A 199 0.66 10.29 -12.29
CA SER A 199 1.01 9.89 -13.65
C SER A 199 -0.26 9.82 -14.49
N SER A 200 -0.27 10.49 -15.62
CA SER A 200 -1.38 10.53 -16.56
C SER A 200 -0.94 10.03 -17.92
N ILE A 201 -1.73 9.15 -18.52
CA ILE A 201 -1.50 8.63 -19.86
C ILE A 201 -2.75 8.78 -20.73
N PRO A 202 -2.60 9.08 -22.04
CA PRO A 202 -3.71 9.05 -22.99
C PRO A 202 -4.17 7.60 -23.23
N THR A 203 -5.48 7.41 -23.35
CA THR A 203 -6.10 6.14 -23.67
C THR A 203 -7.09 6.29 -24.83
N LEU A 204 -7.59 5.18 -25.37
CA LEU A 204 -8.58 5.20 -26.44
C LEU A 204 -9.86 5.98 -26.06
N GLN A 205 -10.24 5.94 -24.78
CA GLN A 205 -11.51 6.51 -24.29
C GLN A 205 -11.32 7.81 -23.51
N GLY A 206 -10.12 8.38 -23.52
CA GLY A 206 -9.78 9.61 -22.81
C GLY A 206 -8.44 9.51 -22.11
N GLU A 207 -8.41 9.58 -20.80
CA GLU A 207 -7.18 9.53 -20.00
C GLU A 207 -7.29 8.47 -18.87
N SER A 208 -6.16 7.93 -18.49
CA SER A 208 -6.00 7.16 -17.26
C SER A 208 -5.01 7.89 -16.37
N LEU A 209 -5.42 8.16 -15.12
CA LEU A 209 -4.56 8.81 -14.13
C LEU A 209 -4.34 7.86 -12.97
N VAL A 210 -3.09 7.79 -12.52
CA VAL A 210 -2.72 7.07 -11.30
C VAL A 210 -2.09 8.07 -10.34
N LEU A 211 -2.64 8.13 -9.14
CA LEU A 211 -2.18 8.99 -8.07
C LEU A 211 -1.62 8.14 -6.93
N ARG A 212 -0.30 8.15 -6.74
CA ARG A 212 0.35 7.51 -5.61
C ARG A 212 0.28 8.39 -4.38
N ILE A 213 -0.04 7.81 -3.23
CA ILE A 213 -0.15 8.48 -1.94
C ILE A 213 1.08 8.15 -1.10
N LEU A 214 1.76 9.17 -0.58
CA LEU A 214 2.91 9.06 0.30
C LEU A 214 2.64 9.90 1.56
N GLU A 215 2.58 9.27 2.72
CA GLU A 215 2.49 9.98 4.01
C GLU A 215 3.89 10.46 4.41
N GLN A 216 4.09 11.77 4.59
CA GLN A 216 5.43 12.33 4.81
C GLN A 216 6.02 11.97 6.18
N ASN A 217 5.25 11.87 7.21
CA ASN A 217 5.74 11.66 8.59
C ASN A 217 5.39 10.27 9.11
N LEU A 218 5.62 9.22 8.31
CA LEU A 218 5.52 7.86 8.81
C LEU A 218 6.56 7.66 9.92
N GLN A 219 6.10 7.45 11.16
CA GLN A 219 6.98 7.00 12.22
C GLN A 219 7.63 5.69 11.78
N ILE A 220 8.94 5.73 11.60
CA ILE A 220 9.72 4.56 11.20
C ILE A 220 9.63 3.57 12.34
N THR A 221 9.08 2.43 12.03
CA THR A 221 8.82 1.35 12.97
C THR A 221 10.06 0.47 13.11
N SER A 222 10.22 -0.19 14.24
CA SER A 222 11.33 -1.13 14.46
C SER A 222 11.23 -2.34 13.52
N LEU A 223 12.32 -3.07 13.34
CA LEU A 223 12.36 -4.30 12.53
C LEU A 223 11.36 -5.36 13.03
N GLU A 224 11.16 -5.45 14.35
CA GLU A 224 10.18 -6.34 14.98
C GLU A 224 8.75 -6.02 14.51
N SER A 225 8.41 -4.73 14.48
CA SER A 225 7.07 -4.28 14.08
C SER A 225 6.78 -4.51 12.60
N LEU A 226 7.80 -4.59 11.75
CA LEU A 226 7.68 -4.99 10.36
C LEU A 226 7.36 -6.48 10.20
N GLY A 227 7.68 -7.30 11.22
CA GLY A 227 7.38 -8.73 11.25
C GLY A 227 8.62 -9.63 11.18
N PHE A 228 9.83 -9.11 11.40
CA PHE A 228 10.99 -9.97 11.65
C PHE A 228 10.85 -10.65 13.01
N CYS A 229 10.99 -11.98 13.06
CA CYS A 229 10.97 -12.71 14.30
C CYS A 229 12.35 -12.65 15.00
N GLU A 230 12.38 -12.99 16.27
CA GLU A 230 13.60 -12.98 17.09
C GLU A 230 14.77 -13.73 16.44
N ASN A 231 14.53 -14.93 15.92
CA ASN A 231 15.56 -15.72 15.23
C ASN A 231 16.12 -15.00 13.98
N ALA A 232 15.29 -14.23 13.27
CA ALA A 232 15.73 -13.43 12.13
C ALA A 232 16.57 -12.23 12.59
N LEU A 233 16.15 -11.59 13.69
CA LEU A 233 16.88 -10.46 14.28
C LEU A 233 18.25 -10.88 14.79
N GLN A 234 18.38 -12.11 15.33
CA GLN A 234 19.67 -12.68 15.73
C GLN A 234 20.64 -12.84 14.55
N LEU A 235 20.15 -12.94 13.32
CA LEU A 235 20.97 -12.95 12.10
C LEU A 235 21.26 -11.54 11.56
N ILE A 236 20.31 -10.62 11.68
CA ILE A 236 20.41 -9.26 11.15
C ILE A 236 21.27 -8.37 12.06
N THR A 237 21.02 -8.38 13.37
CA THR A 237 21.65 -7.46 14.32
C THR A 237 23.19 -7.55 14.34
N PRO A 238 23.83 -8.73 14.30
CA PRO A 238 25.28 -8.80 14.23
C PRO A 238 25.85 -8.15 12.96
N SER A 239 25.14 -8.24 11.83
CA SER A 239 25.56 -7.62 10.56
C SER A 239 25.39 -6.10 10.60
N LEU A 240 24.35 -5.58 11.26
CA LEU A 240 24.16 -4.14 11.48
C LEU A 240 25.17 -3.55 12.49
N SER A 241 25.65 -4.37 13.41
CA SER A 241 26.62 -3.93 14.43
C SER A 241 28.08 -3.87 13.90
N LYS A 242 28.32 -4.35 12.68
CA LYS A 242 29.65 -4.24 12.05
C LYS A 242 29.94 -2.79 11.64
N ASN A 243 31.20 -2.41 11.71
CA ASN A 243 31.65 -1.13 11.21
C ASN A 243 31.74 -1.08 9.68
N SER A 244 31.82 -2.25 9.03
CA SER A 244 31.99 -2.35 7.57
C SER A 244 31.28 -3.58 7.02
N GLY A 245 30.92 -3.53 5.75
CA GLY A 245 30.28 -4.60 5.01
C GLY A 245 29.08 -4.13 4.22
N VAL A 246 28.53 -5.00 3.38
CA VAL A 246 27.34 -4.74 2.58
C VAL A 246 26.19 -5.58 3.08
N ILE A 247 25.06 -4.95 3.36
CA ILE A 247 23.77 -5.60 3.61
C ILE A 247 22.86 -5.29 2.43
N LEU A 248 22.37 -6.34 1.75
CA LEU A 248 21.52 -6.21 0.57
C LEU A 248 20.08 -6.59 0.87
N LEU A 249 19.14 -5.68 0.59
CA LEU A 249 17.72 -5.99 0.54
C LEU A 249 17.28 -6.22 -0.89
N VAL A 250 16.68 -7.37 -1.15
CA VAL A 250 16.23 -7.73 -2.50
C VAL A 250 14.74 -8.08 -2.53
N GLY A 251 14.13 -7.86 -3.68
CA GLY A 251 12.73 -8.14 -3.93
C GLY A 251 12.17 -7.24 -5.04
N PRO A 252 10.93 -7.49 -5.48
CA PRO A 252 10.28 -6.67 -6.49
C PRO A 252 9.95 -5.26 -5.98
N THR A 253 9.50 -4.40 -6.87
CA THR A 253 8.97 -3.08 -6.52
C THR A 253 7.77 -3.23 -5.60
N GLY A 254 7.69 -2.38 -4.57
CA GLY A 254 6.58 -2.37 -3.61
C GLY A 254 6.60 -3.50 -2.57
N CYS A 255 7.70 -4.25 -2.43
CA CYS A 255 7.84 -5.28 -1.38
C CYS A 255 8.31 -4.74 -0.02
N GLY A 256 8.45 -3.42 0.14
CA GLY A 256 8.79 -2.77 1.41
C GLY A 256 10.28 -2.63 1.70
N LYS A 257 11.16 -2.70 0.68
CA LYS A 257 12.61 -2.56 0.85
C LYS A 257 13.00 -1.24 1.51
N SER A 258 12.51 -0.11 1.01
CA SER A 258 12.80 1.23 1.56
C SER A 258 12.40 1.30 3.04
N THR A 259 11.21 0.83 3.40
CA THR A 259 10.73 0.81 4.80
C THR A 259 11.65 -0.01 5.70
N THR A 260 12.12 -1.17 5.24
CA THR A 260 13.03 -2.02 6.00
C THR A 260 14.42 -1.38 6.11
N LEU A 261 14.95 -0.77 5.04
CA LEU A 261 16.21 -0.02 5.11
C LEU A 261 16.13 1.14 6.11
N HIS A 262 15.04 1.89 6.08
CA HIS A 262 14.84 2.99 7.03
C HIS A 262 14.75 2.50 8.47
N ALA A 263 14.07 1.36 8.73
CA ALA A 263 14.06 0.75 10.06
C ALA A 263 15.47 0.29 10.51
N MET A 264 16.30 -0.20 9.59
CA MET A 264 17.71 -0.49 9.86
C MET A 264 18.51 0.78 10.18
N LEU A 265 18.33 1.85 9.41
CA LEU A 265 19.00 3.14 9.65
C LEU A 265 18.59 3.74 10.99
N GLU A 266 17.29 3.66 11.36
CA GLU A 266 16.81 4.12 12.68
C GLU A 266 17.47 3.33 13.82
N SER A 267 17.69 2.02 13.64
CA SER A 267 18.41 1.20 14.64
C SER A 267 19.90 1.53 14.75
N LEU A 268 20.48 2.16 13.73
CA LEU A 268 21.88 2.59 13.67
C LEU A 268 22.08 4.04 14.09
N LYS A 269 21.01 4.79 14.30
CA LYS A 269 21.00 6.19 14.69
C LYS A 269 21.82 6.42 15.94
N SER A 270 22.82 7.29 15.86
CA SER A 270 23.69 7.70 16.96
C SER A 270 24.30 9.06 16.64
N GLU A 271 24.50 9.88 17.66
CA GLU A 271 25.23 11.15 17.52
C GLU A 271 26.70 10.96 17.09
N SER A 272 27.26 9.78 17.32
CA SER A 272 28.63 9.43 16.95
C SER A 272 28.77 8.86 15.54
N LYS A 273 27.68 8.69 14.79
CA LYS A 273 27.70 8.10 13.44
C LYS A 273 27.16 9.05 12.39
N LYS A 274 27.92 9.22 11.33
CA LYS A 274 27.49 9.95 10.15
C LYS A 274 26.81 9.01 9.15
N ILE A 275 25.49 9.20 8.99
CA ILE A 275 24.65 8.41 8.08
C ILE A 275 24.36 9.24 6.84
N ILE A 276 24.64 8.69 5.66
CA ILE A 276 24.35 9.33 4.37
C ILE A 276 23.47 8.39 3.54
N THR A 277 22.40 8.91 2.95
CA THR A 277 21.55 8.15 2.02
C THR A 277 21.57 8.75 0.62
N ILE A 278 21.49 7.91 -0.42
CA ILE A 278 21.43 8.29 -1.83
C ILE A 278 20.19 7.67 -2.42
N GLU A 279 19.18 8.49 -2.78
CA GLU A 279 17.84 8.04 -3.13
C GLU A 279 17.32 8.70 -4.42
N ASP A 280 16.51 8.00 -5.19
CA ASP A 280 15.84 8.50 -6.41
C ASP A 280 14.39 8.01 -6.53
N PRO A 281 13.45 8.75 -5.97
CA PRO A 281 13.55 9.92 -5.10
C PRO A 281 13.58 9.53 -3.60
N ILE A 282 13.80 10.53 -2.73
CA ILE A 282 13.63 10.37 -1.27
C ILE A 282 12.15 10.07 -0.98
N GLU A 283 11.89 8.98 -0.23
CA GLU A 283 10.53 8.56 0.15
C GLU A 283 10.12 9.08 1.53
N TYR A 284 11.07 9.17 2.47
CA TYR A 284 10.84 9.63 3.84
C TYR A 284 11.97 10.56 4.28
N GLN A 285 11.63 11.60 5.03
CA GLN A 285 12.65 12.46 5.64
C GLN A 285 13.21 11.83 6.91
N LEU A 286 14.53 11.84 7.05
CA LEU A 286 15.29 11.31 8.18
C LEU A 286 16.12 12.41 8.81
N ASP A 287 15.68 12.97 9.94
CA ASP A 287 16.32 14.11 10.61
C ASP A 287 17.76 13.84 11.07
N PHE A 288 18.13 12.56 11.20
CA PHE A 288 19.44 12.11 11.67
C PHE A 288 20.42 11.75 10.54
N SER A 289 20.05 11.94 9.28
CA SER A 289 20.86 11.55 8.13
C SER A 289 21.02 12.67 7.10
N THR A 290 22.11 12.63 6.36
CA THR A 290 22.30 13.48 5.18
C THR A 290 21.71 12.76 3.97
N GLN A 291 20.56 13.21 3.49
CA GLN A 291 19.87 12.59 2.35
C GLN A 291 20.24 13.29 1.05
N VAL A 292 20.83 12.55 0.12
CA VAL A 292 21.28 13.04 -1.18
C VAL A 292 20.23 12.69 -2.22
N LEU A 293 19.61 13.72 -2.80
CA LEU A 293 18.69 13.60 -3.93
C LEU A 293 19.47 13.61 -5.24
N LEU A 294 19.23 12.61 -6.08
CA LEU A 294 19.80 12.55 -7.42
C LEU A 294 19.15 13.60 -8.34
N ASN A 295 19.91 14.14 -9.26
CA ASN A 295 19.42 15.11 -10.23
C ASN A 295 19.91 14.78 -11.64
N ARG A 296 18.99 14.27 -12.46
CA ARG A 296 19.28 13.84 -13.84
C ARG A 296 19.56 15.01 -14.77
N ASP A 297 18.99 16.19 -14.51
CA ASP A 297 19.19 17.36 -15.35
C ASP A 297 20.62 17.87 -15.29
N TYR A 298 21.30 17.62 -14.16
CA TYR A 298 22.72 17.93 -13.96
C TYR A 298 23.65 16.74 -14.10
N ASN A 299 23.18 15.61 -14.68
CA ASN A 299 23.94 14.36 -14.79
C ASN A 299 24.50 13.84 -13.45
N PHE A 300 23.84 14.20 -12.32
CA PHE A 300 24.21 13.75 -10.99
C PHE A 300 23.47 12.44 -10.65
N GLY A 301 24.09 11.33 -11.06
CA GLY A 301 23.55 9.99 -10.86
C GLY A 301 24.13 9.29 -9.61
N PHE A 302 23.72 8.03 -9.39
CA PHE A 302 24.15 7.20 -8.24
C PHE A 302 25.67 7.13 -8.11
N LYS A 303 26.39 6.92 -9.21
CA LYS A 303 27.85 6.83 -9.25
C LYS A 303 28.52 8.10 -8.73
N ASP A 304 28.09 9.27 -9.23
CA ASP A 304 28.71 10.55 -8.88
C ASP A 304 28.38 10.94 -7.45
N ALA A 305 27.12 10.70 -7.04
CA ALA A 305 26.68 10.88 -5.66
C ALA A 305 27.50 10.01 -4.70
N LEU A 306 27.65 8.71 -5.00
CA LEU A 306 28.39 7.78 -4.15
C LEU A 306 29.87 8.18 -4.02
N ARG A 307 30.53 8.55 -5.11
CA ARG A 307 31.90 9.09 -5.06
C ARG A 307 32.03 10.36 -4.24
N ALA A 308 31.03 11.24 -4.30
CA ALA A 308 31.02 12.44 -3.49
C ALA A 308 30.81 12.11 -2.00
N CYS A 309 29.89 11.19 -1.69
CA CYS A 309 29.59 10.76 -0.32
C CYS A 309 30.79 10.12 0.38
N LEU A 310 31.60 9.33 -0.32
CA LEU A 310 32.84 8.74 0.23
C LEU A 310 33.87 9.77 0.72
N ARG A 311 33.77 11.03 0.27
CA ARG A 311 34.63 12.15 0.75
C ARG A 311 33.96 12.95 1.85
N GLN A 312 32.84 12.54 2.35
CA GLN A 312 32.07 13.20 3.40
C GLN A 312 32.21 12.51 4.76
N ASP A 313 33.19 11.63 4.93
CA ASP A 313 33.47 10.89 6.17
C ASP A 313 32.25 10.14 6.72
N PRO A 314 31.60 9.27 5.92
CA PRO A 314 30.42 8.54 6.38
C PRO A 314 30.83 7.29 7.17
N ASP A 315 30.07 6.95 8.23
CA ASP A 315 30.16 5.62 8.89
C ASP A 315 29.19 4.62 8.22
N VAL A 316 28.00 5.11 7.84
CA VAL A 316 26.94 4.31 7.25
C VAL A 316 26.45 4.97 5.97
N MET A 317 26.37 4.21 4.90
CA MET A 317 25.80 4.67 3.64
C MET A 317 24.60 3.81 3.24
N MET A 318 23.51 4.44 2.80
CA MET A 318 22.40 3.76 2.15
C MET A 318 22.35 4.12 0.67
N ILE A 319 22.32 3.10 -0.19
CA ILE A 319 22.17 3.23 -1.64
C ILE A 319 20.77 2.74 -2.01
N GLY A 320 19.90 3.63 -2.46
CA GLY A 320 18.52 3.32 -2.81
C GLY A 320 18.40 2.10 -3.71
N GLU A 321 19.23 2.00 -4.75
CA GLU A 321 19.32 0.78 -5.56
C GLU A 321 20.66 0.66 -6.33
N ILE A 322 21.10 -0.58 -6.52
CA ILE A 322 22.24 -0.93 -7.38
C ILE A 322 21.70 -1.45 -8.72
N ARG A 323 21.89 -0.68 -9.80
CA ARG A 323 21.42 -1.02 -11.14
C ARG A 323 22.52 -1.49 -12.08
N ASP A 324 23.73 -1.01 -11.89
CA ASP A 324 24.86 -1.16 -12.79
C ASP A 324 26.15 -1.60 -12.08
N GLU A 325 27.11 -2.05 -12.87
CA GLU A 325 28.41 -2.54 -12.43
C GLU A 325 29.17 -1.47 -11.61
N GLN A 326 29.16 -0.21 -12.06
CA GLN A 326 29.94 0.85 -11.44
C GLN A 326 29.43 1.20 -10.04
N THR A 327 28.11 1.22 -9.86
CA THR A 327 27.51 1.44 -8.54
C THR A 327 27.80 0.26 -7.61
N LEU A 328 27.74 -0.98 -8.13
CA LEU A 328 28.13 -2.18 -7.36
C LEU A 328 29.58 -2.13 -6.92
N GLU A 329 30.51 -1.85 -7.85
CA GLU A 329 31.94 -1.75 -7.55
C GLU A 329 32.22 -0.72 -6.44
N LEU A 330 31.65 0.49 -6.55
CA LEU A 330 31.83 1.53 -5.55
C LEU A 330 31.23 1.15 -4.18
N ALA A 331 30.08 0.46 -4.16
CA ALA A 331 29.46 -0.04 -2.93
C ALA A 331 30.36 -1.07 -2.22
N LEU A 332 30.93 -2.01 -2.99
CA LEU A 332 31.87 -3.01 -2.48
C LEU A 332 33.19 -2.37 -2.00
N GLN A 333 33.73 -1.42 -2.76
CA GLN A 333 34.92 -0.66 -2.32
C GLN A 333 34.68 0.11 -1.02
N ALA A 334 33.53 0.77 -0.89
CA ALA A 334 33.15 1.45 0.35
C ALA A 334 33.15 0.49 1.55
N ALA A 335 32.57 -0.70 1.38
CA ALA A 335 32.56 -1.71 2.44
C ALA A 335 33.96 -2.20 2.80
N LEU A 336 34.84 -2.44 1.81
CA LEU A 336 36.21 -2.86 2.04
C LEU A 336 37.08 -1.77 2.71
N THR A 337 36.70 -0.49 2.54
CA THR A 337 37.42 0.65 3.12
C THR A 337 36.85 1.09 4.49
N GLY A 338 35.98 0.28 5.12
CA GLY A 338 35.57 0.50 6.50
C GLY A 338 34.17 1.06 6.68
N HIS A 339 33.33 1.12 5.64
CA HIS A 339 31.98 1.67 5.73
C HIS A 339 30.90 0.58 5.77
N LEU A 340 29.84 0.76 6.56
CA LEU A 340 28.65 -0.08 6.48
C LEU A 340 27.75 0.43 5.36
N VAL A 341 27.50 -0.42 4.37
CA VAL A 341 26.68 -0.11 3.20
C VAL A 341 25.38 -0.89 3.24
N LEU A 342 24.25 -0.19 3.26
CA LEU A 342 22.92 -0.75 3.08
C LEU A 342 22.45 -0.46 1.65
N ALA A 343 22.04 -1.47 0.89
CA ALA A 343 21.62 -1.23 -0.48
C ALA A 343 20.45 -2.12 -0.90
N THR A 344 19.73 -1.71 -1.97
CA THR A 344 18.75 -2.60 -2.60
C THR A 344 19.21 -3.09 -3.96
N LEU A 345 18.69 -4.27 -4.32
CA LEU A 345 18.89 -4.87 -5.63
C LEU A 345 17.57 -5.53 -6.07
N HIS A 346 17.26 -5.50 -7.35
CA HIS A 346 16.12 -6.22 -7.90
C HIS A 346 16.50 -7.68 -8.18
N ALA A 347 16.02 -8.58 -7.31
CA ALA A 347 16.11 -10.03 -7.47
C ALA A 347 14.89 -10.69 -6.80
N ASN A 348 14.57 -11.92 -7.15
CA ASN A 348 13.40 -12.62 -6.62
C ASN A 348 13.65 -13.33 -5.29
N ASP A 349 14.86 -13.76 -5.04
CA ASP A 349 15.30 -14.50 -3.86
C ASP A 349 16.80 -14.24 -3.62
N THR A 350 17.35 -14.78 -2.55
CA THR A 350 18.76 -14.58 -2.18
C THR A 350 19.72 -15.21 -3.20
N ARG A 351 19.38 -16.34 -3.80
CA ARG A 351 20.19 -17.00 -4.84
C ARG A 351 20.18 -16.17 -6.14
N GLY A 352 19.01 -15.63 -6.50
CA GLY A 352 18.87 -14.72 -7.64
C GLY A 352 19.68 -13.44 -7.43
N ALA A 353 19.76 -12.94 -6.20
CA ALA A 353 20.59 -11.80 -5.85
C ALA A 353 22.06 -12.08 -6.11
N MET A 354 22.60 -13.21 -5.65
CA MET A 354 23.98 -13.61 -5.93
C MET A 354 24.26 -13.71 -7.43
N LYS A 355 23.37 -14.36 -8.20
CA LYS A 355 23.51 -14.43 -9.67
C LYS A 355 23.51 -13.04 -10.31
N ARG A 356 22.65 -12.13 -9.80
CA ARG A 356 22.57 -10.76 -10.31
C ARG A 356 23.84 -9.96 -10.02
N ILE A 357 24.40 -10.10 -8.81
CA ILE A 357 25.66 -9.44 -8.42
C ILE A 357 26.81 -9.91 -9.31
N LEU A 358 26.93 -11.22 -9.51
CA LEU A 358 27.95 -11.80 -10.41
C LEU A 358 27.75 -11.32 -11.85
N GLY A 359 26.49 -11.25 -12.33
CA GLY A 359 26.16 -10.71 -13.65
C GLY A 359 26.43 -9.20 -13.81
N LEU A 360 26.54 -8.46 -12.72
CA LEU A 360 26.95 -7.06 -12.68
C LEU A 360 28.48 -6.88 -12.52
N GLY A 361 29.27 -7.96 -12.68
CA GLY A 361 30.73 -7.90 -12.59
C GLY A 361 31.30 -8.12 -11.19
N GLY A 362 30.46 -8.45 -10.20
CA GLY A 362 30.93 -8.80 -8.85
C GLY A 362 31.85 -10.03 -8.87
N LYS A 363 32.98 -9.95 -8.17
CA LYS A 363 33.96 -11.05 -8.05
C LYS A 363 33.77 -11.74 -6.71
N MET A 364 33.79 -13.08 -6.70
CA MET A 364 33.55 -13.86 -5.46
C MET A 364 34.52 -13.50 -4.34
N GLU A 365 35.79 -13.29 -4.65
CA GLU A 365 36.80 -12.94 -3.66
C GLU A 365 36.50 -11.61 -2.95
N VAL A 366 35.95 -10.66 -3.70
CA VAL A 366 35.52 -9.36 -3.17
C VAL A 366 34.25 -9.51 -2.34
N LEU A 367 33.30 -10.31 -2.83
CA LEU A 367 32.05 -10.59 -2.13
C LEU A 367 32.28 -11.31 -0.81
N ASP A 368 33.18 -12.29 -0.79
CA ASP A 368 33.55 -13.04 0.43
C ASP A 368 34.08 -12.11 1.54
N SER A 369 34.67 -10.97 1.16
CA SER A 369 35.22 -10.01 2.12
C SER A 369 34.25 -8.86 2.46
N ALA A 370 33.41 -8.47 1.51
CA ALA A 370 32.57 -7.28 1.64
C ALA A 370 31.11 -7.57 2.01
N LEU A 371 30.53 -8.65 1.48
CA LEU A 371 29.12 -8.96 1.69
C LEU A 371 28.88 -9.53 3.09
N SER A 372 27.94 -8.97 3.83
CA SER A 372 27.59 -9.43 5.19
C SER A 372 26.29 -10.20 5.24
N LEU A 373 25.28 -9.75 4.47
CA LEU A 373 23.91 -10.26 4.56
C LEU A 373 23.12 -9.99 3.29
N ILE A 374 22.30 -10.93 2.87
CA ILE A 374 21.26 -10.73 1.86
C ILE A 374 19.91 -11.04 2.49
N ILE A 375 18.95 -10.13 2.38
CA ILE A 375 17.56 -10.33 2.79
C ILE A 375 16.68 -10.22 1.56
N ALA A 376 16.04 -11.31 1.18
CA ALA A 376 14.99 -11.29 0.16
C ALA A 376 13.63 -11.13 0.83
N GLN A 377 12.83 -10.17 0.36
CA GLN A 377 11.60 -9.74 1.01
C GLN A 377 10.42 -9.68 0.06
N ARG A 378 9.25 -10.06 0.57
CA ARG A 378 7.93 -9.89 -0.03
C ARG A 378 6.96 -9.32 1.00
N LEU A 379 5.90 -8.65 0.55
CA LEU A 379 4.78 -8.32 1.41
C LEU A 379 3.65 -9.33 1.21
N VAL A 380 3.11 -9.81 2.32
CA VAL A 380 1.93 -10.67 2.37
C VAL A 380 0.86 -10.01 3.22
N ARG A 381 -0.41 -10.24 2.89
CA ARG A 381 -1.54 -9.71 3.65
C ARG A 381 -1.69 -10.49 4.95
N LYS A 382 -2.00 -9.76 6.01
CA LYS A 382 -2.39 -10.34 7.30
C LYS A 382 -3.85 -10.73 7.26
N LEU A 383 -4.18 -11.89 7.79
CA LEU A 383 -5.55 -12.28 8.04
C LEU A 383 -6.23 -11.28 8.99
N CYS A 384 -7.47 -10.97 8.70
CA CYS A 384 -8.28 -10.15 9.59
C CYS A 384 -8.47 -10.85 10.95
N ALA A 385 -8.04 -10.22 12.03
CA ALA A 385 -8.12 -10.78 13.37
C ALA A 385 -9.57 -11.06 13.82
N HIS A 386 -10.54 -10.32 13.27
CA HIS A 386 -11.97 -10.45 13.63
C HIS A 386 -12.70 -11.61 12.94
N CYS A 387 -12.16 -12.12 11.81
CA CYS A 387 -12.91 -13.11 11.04
C CYS A 387 -12.10 -14.29 10.50
N LYS A 388 -10.80 -14.39 10.85
CA LYS A 388 -10.03 -15.58 10.46
C LYS A 388 -10.60 -16.84 11.11
N GLU A 389 -10.59 -17.95 10.37
CA GLU A 389 -11.08 -19.25 10.84
C GLU A 389 -9.94 -20.26 10.89
N GLU A 390 -9.84 -21.02 11.99
CA GLU A 390 -8.89 -22.14 12.07
C GLU A 390 -9.40 -23.30 11.19
N VAL A 391 -8.51 -23.88 10.41
CA VAL A 391 -8.77 -25.06 9.57
C VAL A 391 -7.62 -26.06 9.71
N SER A 392 -7.93 -27.33 9.52
CA SER A 392 -6.91 -28.39 9.46
C SER A 392 -6.31 -28.50 8.05
N SER A 393 -5.16 -29.18 7.94
CA SER A 393 -4.55 -29.51 6.63
C SER A 393 -5.51 -30.25 5.70
N ALA A 394 -6.38 -31.11 6.26
CA ALA A 394 -7.39 -31.85 5.52
C ALA A 394 -8.33 -30.94 4.67
N PHE A 395 -8.54 -29.70 5.09
CA PHE A 395 -9.31 -28.72 4.31
C PHE A 395 -8.72 -28.50 2.91
N TYR A 396 -7.40 -28.60 2.76
CA TYR A 396 -6.69 -28.36 1.51
C TYR A 396 -6.39 -29.65 0.71
N GLU A 397 -6.62 -30.85 1.28
CA GLU A 397 -6.30 -32.14 0.62
C GLU A 397 -7.08 -32.35 -0.68
N SER A 398 -8.30 -31.84 -0.77
CA SER A 398 -9.13 -31.90 -1.99
C SER A 398 -8.72 -30.89 -3.05
N SER A 399 -7.85 -29.94 -2.73
CA SER A 399 -7.41 -28.88 -3.66
C SER A 399 -6.16 -29.31 -4.41
N ALA A 400 -6.28 -29.57 -5.71
CA ALA A 400 -5.13 -29.87 -6.56
C ALA A 400 -4.03 -28.79 -6.51
N LEU A 401 -4.39 -27.54 -6.20
CA LEU A 401 -3.47 -26.41 -6.16
C LEU A 401 -2.70 -26.31 -4.84
N TYR A 402 -3.34 -26.58 -3.70
CA TYR A 402 -2.76 -26.31 -2.37
C TYR A 402 -2.31 -27.56 -1.63
N ALA A 403 -2.77 -28.75 -2.01
CA ALA A 403 -2.48 -29.98 -1.29
C ALA A 403 -0.95 -30.25 -1.18
N GLU A 404 -0.25 -30.21 -2.31
CA GLU A 404 1.20 -30.39 -2.35
C GLU A 404 1.95 -29.33 -1.54
N PHE A 405 1.53 -28.05 -1.65
CA PHE A 405 2.12 -26.94 -0.94
C PHE A 405 1.99 -27.10 0.59
N VAL A 406 0.79 -27.46 1.06
CA VAL A 406 0.51 -27.69 2.48
C VAL A 406 1.25 -28.93 2.99
N ALA A 407 1.27 -30.02 2.23
CA ALA A 407 1.99 -31.25 2.56
C ALA A 407 3.51 -30.97 2.72
N ARG A 408 4.12 -30.23 1.81
CA ARG A 408 5.52 -29.82 1.86
C ARG A 408 5.84 -29.01 3.13
N LEU A 409 4.94 -28.12 3.51
CA LEU A 409 5.13 -27.32 4.73
C LEU A 409 4.91 -28.13 6.03
N GLY A 410 4.18 -29.24 5.98
CA GLY A 410 3.98 -30.15 7.13
C GLY A 410 3.21 -29.53 8.31
N ILE A 411 2.29 -28.59 8.03
CA ILE A 411 1.52 -27.88 9.06
C ILE A 411 0.13 -28.53 9.17
N LYS A 412 -0.29 -28.87 10.40
CA LYS A 412 -1.58 -29.53 10.64
C LYS A 412 -2.73 -28.56 10.87
N LYS A 413 -2.47 -27.41 11.49
CA LYS A 413 -3.46 -26.38 11.81
C LYS A 413 -3.00 -25.03 11.28
N MET A 414 -3.90 -24.30 10.64
CA MET A 414 -3.65 -23.01 10.05
C MET A 414 -4.94 -22.18 10.01
N HIS A 415 -4.88 -20.97 9.52
CA HIS A 415 -6.06 -20.12 9.42
C HIS A 415 -6.33 -19.71 7.97
N ARG A 416 -7.61 -19.51 7.65
CA ARG A 416 -8.07 -18.99 6.36
C ARG A 416 -8.84 -17.69 6.51
N GLN A 417 -8.97 -16.96 5.41
CA GLN A 417 -9.82 -15.77 5.33
C GLN A 417 -11.30 -16.16 5.27
N LYS A 418 -12.16 -15.40 5.96
CA LYS A 418 -13.62 -15.52 5.85
C LYS A 418 -14.24 -14.27 5.24
N GLY A 419 -13.94 -13.12 5.79
CA GLY A 419 -14.54 -11.83 5.48
C GLY A 419 -15.53 -11.38 6.55
N CYS A 420 -15.49 -10.10 6.90
CA CYS A 420 -16.42 -9.43 7.81
C CYS A 420 -16.47 -7.93 7.49
N ALA A 421 -17.31 -7.19 8.20
CA ALA A 421 -17.45 -5.74 8.02
C ALA A 421 -16.13 -4.98 8.24
N TYR A 422 -15.33 -5.37 9.24
CA TYR A 422 -14.04 -4.73 9.53
C TYR A 422 -13.05 -4.77 8.37
N CYS A 423 -12.96 -5.91 7.69
CA CYS A 423 -12.08 -6.09 6.53
C CYS A 423 -12.82 -5.88 5.21
N LYS A 424 -14.00 -5.26 5.20
CA LYS A 424 -14.82 -5.04 3.99
C LYS A 424 -15.06 -6.33 3.18
N ASN A 425 -15.26 -7.44 3.87
CA ASN A 425 -15.41 -8.79 3.33
C ASN A 425 -14.17 -9.34 2.59
N LEU A 426 -13.01 -8.69 2.71
CA LEU A 426 -11.77 -9.16 2.07
C LEU A 426 -11.10 -10.31 2.83
N GLY A 427 -11.37 -10.46 4.13
CA GLY A 427 -10.73 -11.44 4.99
C GLY A 427 -9.30 -11.09 5.42
N PHE A 428 -8.76 -9.95 4.95
CA PHE A 428 -7.42 -9.47 5.23
C PHE A 428 -7.46 -8.04 5.76
N ALA A 429 -6.47 -7.67 6.60
CA ALA A 429 -6.30 -6.33 7.14
C ALA A 429 -4.82 -6.05 7.42
N GLY A 430 -4.20 -5.20 6.61
CA GLY A 430 -2.79 -4.84 6.67
C GLY A 430 -1.86 -5.90 6.09
N ARG A 431 -0.56 -5.61 6.13
CA ARG A 431 0.50 -6.43 5.54
C ARG A 431 1.60 -6.72 6.55
N THR A 432 2.37 -7.77 6.30
CA THR A 432 3.62 -8.11 6.98
C THR A 432 4.63 -8.60 5.97
N ILE A 433 5.86 -8.80 6.42
CA ILE A 433 6.93 -9.30 5.56
C ILE A 433 6.98 -10.83 5.58
N LEU A 434 7.18 -11.39 4.39
CA LEU A 434 7.66 -12.74 4.16
C LEU A 434 9.10 -12.59 3.65
N TYR A 435 10.06 -13.27 4.25
CA TYR A 435 11.47 -13.03 3.98
C TYR A 435 12.30 -14.31 3.98
N GLU A 436 13.45 -14.20 3.36
CA GLU A 436 14.53 -15.17 3.32
C GLU A 436 15.81 -14.43 3.67
N ILE A 437 16.63 -14.98 4.56
CA ILE A 437 17.88 -14.37 5.02
C ILE A 437 19.03 -15.32 4.72
N LEU A 438 20.00 -14.83 3.98
CA LEU A 438 21.25 -15.49 3.70
C LEU A 438 22.38 -14.69 4.36
N PRO A 439 22.87 -15.11 5.54
CA PRO A 439 24.12 -14.58 6.08
C PRO A 439 25.24 -14.95 5.11
N HIS A 440 26.19 -14.04 4.92
CA HIS A 440 27.34 -14.36 4.08
C HIS A 440 28.26 -15.37 4.78
N ALA A 441 28.50 -16.47 4.12
CA ALA A 441 29.56 -17.40 4.43
C ALA A 441 30.52 -17.45 3.23
N PRO A 442 31.84 -17.61 3.46
CA PRO A 442 32.81 -17.76 2.38
C PRO A 442 32.39 -18.84 1.38
N SER A 443 32.75 -18.64 0.11
CA SER A 443 32.28 -19.46 -1.01
C SER A 443 32.51 -20.97 -0.88
N TYR A 444 33.52 -21.39 -0.10
CA TYR A 444 33.81 -22.80 0.19
C TYR A 444 32.87 -23.43 1.25
N GLU A 445 32.21 -22.61 2.09
CA GLU A 445 31.30 -23.07 3.15
C GLU A 445 29.83 -23.07 2.71
N MET A 446 29.48 -22.52 1.54
CA MET A 446 28.08 -22.42 1.08
C MET A 446 27.36 -23.77 0.97
N LYS A 447 28.08 -24.90 0.92
CA LYS A 447 27.49 -26.25 0.93
C LYS A 447 27.05 -26.71 2.32
N GLU A 448 27.64 -26.20 3.39
CA GLU A 448 27.38 -26.63 4.78
C GLU A 448 26.44 -25.69 5.56
N CYS A 449 26.14 -24.49 5.03
CA CYS A 449 25.31 -23.49 5.69
C CYS A 449 23.81 -23.78 5.69
N ALA A 450 23.36 -25.00 5.41
CA ALA A 450 21.94 -25.38 5.41
C ALA A 450 21.22 -25.15 6.74
N GLY A 451 21.95 -25.00 7.85
CA GLY A 451 21.41 -24.76 9.18
C GLY A 451 21.29 -23.28 9.61
N THR A 452 21.99 -22.37 8.92
CA THR A 452 22.07 -20.93 9.27
C THR A 452 21.18 -20.05 8.39
N ILE A 453 20.58 -20.58 7.36
CA ILE A 453 19.69 -19.83 6.44
C ILE A 453 18.29 -19.78 7.04
N PHE A 454 17.75 -18.59 7.15
CA PHE A 454 16.31 -18.42 7.39
C PHE A 454 15.61 -18.42 6.03
N ASP A 455 15.27 -19.63 5.55
CA ASP A 455 14.69 -19.81 4.22
C ASP A 455 13.21 -19.39 4.15
N LYS A 456 12.71 -19.30 2.94
CA LYS A 456 11.31 -18.91 2.67
C LYS A 456 10.31 -19.87 3.30
N GLU A 457 10.59 -21.19 3.34
CA GLU A 457 9.68 -22.17 3.92
C GLU A 457 9.54 -21.99 5.43
N ARG A 458 10.63 -21.73 6.13
CA ARG A 458 10.63 -21.41 7.56
C ARG A 458 9.80 -20.16 7.85
N SER A 459 9.94 -19.12 7.01
CA SER A 459 9.15 -17.90 7.12
C SER A 459 7.65 -18.17 6.86
N MET A 460 7.31 -18.96 5.84
CA MET A 460 5.93 -19.36 5.53
C MET A 460 5.32 -20.20 6.68
N LYS A 461 6.05 -21.21 7.17
CA LYS A 461 5.60 -22.06 8.29
C LYS A 461 5.25 -21.22 9.50
N ARG A 462 6.09 -20.27 9.87
CA ARG A 462 5.86 -19.35 10.97
C ARG A 462 4.54 -18.57 10.77
N LEU A 463 4.37 -17.91 9.63
CA LEU A 463 3.20 -17.09 9.35
C LEU A 463 1.88 -17.88 9.37
N LEU A 464 1.91 -19.15 8.93
CA LEU A 464 0.75 -20.03 8.96
C LEU A 464 0.45 -20.53 10.37
N GLN A 465 1.48 -20.96 11.14
CA GLN A 465 1.34 -21.45 12.52
C GLN A 465 0.84 -20.36 13.46
N GLU A 466 1.33 -19.14 13.31
CA GLU A 466 0.88 -17.97 14.08
C GLU A 466 -0.49 -17.46 13.62
N GLY A 467 -1.06 -17.99 12.53
CA GLY A 467 -2.31 -17.52 11.96
C GLY A 467 -2.26 -16.06 11.49
N VAL A 468 -1.08 -15.64 11.03
CA VAL A 468 -0.85 -14.28 10.52
C VAL A 468 -1.31 -14.14 9.07
N SER A 469 -1.08 -15.17 8.24
CA SER A 469 -1.48 -15.18 6.84
C SER A 469 -2.15 -16.51 6.46
N SER A 470 -2.66 -16.62 5.24
CA SER A 470 -3.32 -17.84 4.76
C SER A 470 -2.48 -18.58 3.72
N VAL A 471 -2.83 -19.85 3.49
CA VAL A 471 -2.21 -20.70 2.46
C VAL A 471 -2.32 -20.05 1.08
N GLU A 472 -3.51 -19.56 0.74
CA GLU A 472 -3.79 -18.94 -0.56
C GLU A 472 -2.93 -17.70 -0.80
N GLU A 473 -2.74 -16.88 0.22
CA GLU A 473 -1.93 -15.67 0.12
C GLU A 473 -0.43 -16.00 -0.04
N LEU A 474 0.07 -16.94 0.75
CA LEU A 474 1.47 -17.34 0.66
C LEU A 474 1.79 -18.02 -0.68
N TYR A 475 0.87 -18.90 -1.14
CA TYR A 475 0.98 -19.54 -2.45
C TYR A 475 0.98 -18.51 -3.59
N ARG A 476 0.09 -17.50 -3.53
CA ARG A 476 0.01 -16.42 -4.53
C ARG A 476 1.32 -15.64 -4.65
N ILE A 477 2.02 -15.47 -3.55
CA ILE A 477 3.22 -14.60 -3.51
C ILE A 477 4.50 -15.37 -3.83
N TRP A 478 4.58 -16.62 -3.39
CA TRP A 478 5.84 -17.37 -3.48
C TRP A 478 5.67 -18.89 -3.69
N GLY A 479 4.48 -19.32 -4.07
CA GLY A 479 4.15 -20.70 -4.42
C GLY A 479 4.70 -21.17 -5.76
#